data_a8f68b2590f4a7e7069c0e7deec41bab
#
_entry.id   a8f68b2590f4a7e7069c0e7deec41bab
#
_cell.length_a   1.000
_cell.length_b   1.000
_cell.length_c   1.000
_cell.angle_alpha   90.00
_cell.angle_beta   90.00
_cell.angle_gamma   90.00
#
_symmetry.space_group_name_H-M   'P 1'
#
loop_
_entity.id
_entity.type
_entity.pdbx_description
1 polymer ?
#
loop_
_entity_poly.entity_id
_entity_poly.type
_entity_poly.pdbx_seq_one_letter_code
_entity_poly.pdbx_strand_id
1 'polypeptide(L)'
;MSKSLGPVCKLCRREGEKLFLKGDRCFTSKCSFEKRDFAPGQHGRLASRGGGRNRGRESDFARQLRAKQRARRVYGVLERQFRRYYEVSLKRRGLTGLNLLQILESRLDNVIYRLGFASSRAQARLLVTHGHFTVNGRRTDVPSMLLKDGDEIAIREGSRSLPYFKELDTFAESRTTPEWLNRDIKKMVGVVQRLPERIEIDGSLNEQLIVEYYSRR
;
A
#
# COMPACT_ATOMS: atom_id res chain seq x y z
N MET A 1 14.11 -1.61 -10.38
CA MET A 1 13.44 -0.68 -9.45
C MET A 1 13.84 -0.96 -8.02
N SER A 2 14.16 0.08 -7.26
CA SER A 2 14.59 -0.02 -5.86
C SER A 2 13.40 -0.33 -4.94
N LYS A 3 13.57 -1.29 -4.02
CA LYS A 3 12.58 -1.67 -2.99
C LYS A 3 13.30 -1.90 -1.66
N SER A 4 12.57 -1.83 -0.55
CA SER A 4 13.09 -2.23 0.75
C SER A 4 13.23 -3.75 0.81
N LEU A 5 14.44 -4.24 1.03
CA LEU A 5 14.74 -5.69 1.11
C LEU A 5 14.69 -6.24 2.54
N GLY A 6 14.48 -5.38 3.52
CA GLY A 6 14.46 -5.78 4.93
C GLY A 6 13.22 -6.60 5.33
N PRO A 7 13.25 -7.25 6.50
CA PRO A 7 12.15 -8.06 6.99
C PRO A 7 10.92 -7.20 7.32
N VAL A 8 9.89 -7.30 6.48
CA VAL A 8 8.68 -6.46 6.50
C VAL A 8 7.90 -6.54 7.82
N CYS A 9 7.91 -7.68 8.53
CA CYS A 9 7.23 -7.80 9.82
C CYS A 9 7.83 -6.88 10.90
N LYS A 10 9.10 -6.47 10.78
CA LYS A 10 9.69 -5.45 11.66
C LYS A 10 9.06 -4.07 11.43
N LEU A 11 8.52 -3.82 10.24
CA LEU A 11 7.85 -2.56 9.92
C LEU A 11 6.51 -2.44 10.67
N CYS A 12 5.67 -3.49 10.64
CA CYS A 12 4.43 -3.53 11.44
C CYS A 12 4.72 -3.31 12.92
N ARG A 13 5.68 -4.04 13.47
CA ARG A 13 6.09 -3.92 14.88
C ARG A 13 6.60 -2.52 15.23
N ARG A 14 7.27 -1.84 14.31
CA ARG A 14 7.75 -0.46 14.52
C ARG A 14 6.64 0.57 14.51
N GLU A 15 5.61 0.35 13.69
CA GLU A 15 4.43 1.24 13.66
C GLU A 15 3.41 0.92 14.76
N GLY A 16 3.52 -0.25 15.42
CA GLY A 16 2.59 -0.67 16.47
C GLY A 16 1.24 -1.15 15.93
N GLU A 17 1.17 -1.52 14.64
CA GLU A 17 -0.06 -2.00 14.00
C GLU A 17 0.21 -2.95 12.84
N LYS A 18 -0.83 -3.67 12.39
CA LYS A 18 -0.76 -4.53 11.20
C LYS A 18 -0.86 -3.68 9.94
N LEU A 19 0.18 -3.72 9.10
CA LEU A 19 0.21 -3.06 7.79
C LEU A 19 -0.12 -4.01 6.64
N PHE A 20 -0.48 -5.27 6.93
CA PHE A 20 -0.88 -6.31 5.95
C PHE A 20 0.08 -6.51 4.77
N LEU A 21 1.39 -6.42 5.03
CA LEU A 21 2.43 -6.43 3.99
C LEU A 21 2.73 -7.81 3.40
N LYS A 22 2.30 -8.89 4.06
CA LYS A 22 2.51 -10.29 3.63
C LYS A 22 1.24 -11.00 3.15
N GLY A 23 0.17 -10.25 2.88
CA GLY A 23 -1.10 -10.82 2.41
C GLY A 23 -1.71 -11.78 3.44
N ASP A 24 -2.13 -12.95 3.01
CA ASP A 24 -2.94 -13.90 3.78
C ASP A 24 -2.29 -14.31 5.11
N ARG A 25 -0.98 -14.40 5.15
CA ARG A 25 -0.26 -14.67 6.42
C ARG A 25 -0.55 -13.65 7.52
N CYS A 26 -0.90 -12.41 7.17
CA CYS A 26 -1.20 -11.37 8.15
C CYS A 26 -2.55 -11.57 8.84
N PHE A 27 -3.42 -12.40 8.29
CA PHE A 27 -4.73 -12.75 8.84
C PHE A 27 -4.70 -14.04 9.68
N THR A 28 -3.58 -14.76 9.67
CA THR A 28 -3.43 -16.03 10.42
C THR A 28 -2.67 -15.83 11.73
N SER A 29 -2.78 -16.79 12.64
CA SER A 29 -1.99 -16.87 13.90
C SER A 29 -0.46 -16.91 13.66
N LYS A 30 -0.02 -17.11 12.41
CA LYS A 30 1.39 -17.07 12.02
C LYS A 30 1.92 -15.63 11.85
N CYS A 31 1.06 -14.61 12.09
CA CYS A 31 1.46 -13.21 12.02
C CYS A 31 2.50 -12.88 13.11
N SER A 32 3.64 -12.31 12.72
CA SER A 32 4.69 -11.94 13.68
C SER A 32 4.30 -10.79 14.59
N PHE A 33 3.34 -9.96 14.20
CA PHE A 33 2.85 -8.85 15.02
C PHE A 33 2.02 -9.39 16.19
N GLU A 34 1.16 -10.36 15.96
CA GLU A 34 0.38 -11.01 17.04
C GLU A 34 1.25 -11.72 18.08
N LYS A 35 2.35 -12.34 17.60
CA LYS A 35 3.29 -13.01 18.50
C LYS A 35 4.21 -12.03 19.26
N ARG A 36 4.46 -10.85 18.69
CA ARG A 36 5.41 -9.85 19.21
C ARG A 36 4.93 -8.46 18.78
N ASP A 37 4.10 -7.83 19.56
CA ASP A 37 3.50 -6.49 19.34
C ASP A 37 4.43 -5.31 19.60
N PHE A 38 5.62 -5.56 20.20
CA PHE A 38 6.58 -4.53 20.54
C PHE A 38 7.56 -4.21 19.42
N ALA A 39 8.10 -2.98 19.42
CA ALA A 39 9.06 -2.49 18.44
C ALA A 39 10.29 -3.42 18.32
N PRO A 40 10.89 -3.56 17.12
CA PRO A 40 12.10 -4.36 16.95
C PRO A 40 13.33 -3.69 17.60
N GLY A 41 14.29 -4.51 17.98
CA GLY A 41 15.56 -4.08 18.60
C GLY A 41 15.60 -4.37 20.10
N GLN A 42 16.77 -4.16 20.68
CA GLN A 42 17.08 -4.49 22.09
C GLN A 42 16.15 -3.75 23.07
N HIS A 43 15.88 -2.47 22.82
CA HIS A 43 15.03 -1.63 23.69
C HIS A 43 13.53 -1.74 23.42
N GLY A 44 13.12 -2.42 22.35
CA GLY A 44 11.70 -2.47 21.94
C GLY A 44 10.79 -3.08 23.01
N ARG A 45 11.24 -4.17 23.64
CA ARG A 45 10.51 -4.88 24.69
C ARG A 45 10.36 -4.05 25.97
N LEU A 46 11.41 -3.33 26.36
CA LEU A 46 11.40 -2.44 27.52
C LEU A 46 10.49 -1.24 27.33
N ALA A 47 10.50 -0.64 26.13
CA ALA A 47 9.60 0.47 25.79
C ALA A 47 8.13 0.08 25.83
N SER A 48 7.78 -1.15 25.44
CA SER A 48 6.39 -1.67 25.45
C SER A 48 5.87 -1.96 26.85
N ARG A 49 6.71 -2.46 27.76
CA ARG A 49 6.32 -2.89 29.12
C ARG A 49 6.20 -1.74 30.14
N GLY A 50 6.34 -0.48 29.72
CA GLY A 50 6.20 0.64 30.65
C GLY A 50 7.37 0.81 31.65
N GLY A 51 8.44 0.03 31.49
CA GLY A 51 9.58 -0.02 32.42
C GLY A 51 10.59 1.13 32.33
N GLY A 52 10.27 2.21 31.63
CA GLY A 52 11.12 3.39 31.58
C GLY A 52 10.47 4.58 32.28
N ARG A 53 11.12 5.11 33.31
CA ARG A 53 10.73 6.31 34.10
C ARG A 53 10.51 7.59 33.25
N ASN A 54 10.81 7.57 31.94
CA ASN A 54 10.69 8.70 31.03
C ASN A 54 9.96 8.30 29.73
N ARG A 55 8.68 7.86 29.81
CA ARG A 55 7.78 7.99 28.68
C ARG A 55 7.35 9.47 28.62
N GLY A 56 8.28 10.32 28.15
CA GLY A 56 7.93 11.66 27.76
C GLY A 56 6.78 11.62 26.75
N ARG A 57 5.85 12.57 26.86
CA ARG A 57 4.77 12.76 25.88
C ARG A 57 5.35 12.70 24.48
N GLU A 58 4.79 11.84 23.62
CA GLU A 58 5.25 11.72 22.23
C GLU A 58 5.19 13.11 21.57
N SER A 59 6.33 13.56 21.04
CA SER A 59 6.41 14.86 20.40
C SER A 59 5.58 14.90 19.12
N ASP A 60 5.09 16.08 18.74
CA ASP A 60 4.35 16.27 17.49
C ASP A 60 5.15 15.82 16.29
N PHE A 61 6.45 16.12 16.27
CA PHE A 61 7.35 15.61 15.23
C PHE A 61 7.37 14.08 15.16
N ALA A 62 7.40 13.40 16.30
CA ALA A 62 7.40 11.93 16.31
C ALA A 62 6.09 11.38 15.75
N ARG A 63 4.94 11.96 16.10
CA ARG A 63 3.62 11.59 15.55
C ARG A 63 3.55 11.80 14.04
N GLN A 64 3.98 12.95 13.56
CA GLN A 64 4.02 13.30 12.14
C GLN A 64 4.96 12.36 11.36
N LEU A 65 6.16 12.09 11.90
CA LEU A 65 7.10 11.14 11.31
C LEU A 65 6.50 9.73 11.24
N ARG A 66 5.80 9.26 12.29
CA ARG A 66 5.16 7.94 12.28
C ARG A 66 4.05 7.87 11.24
N ALA A 67 3.17 8.86 11.15
CA ALA A 67 2.11 8.93 10.15
C ALA A 67 2.69 8.83 8.72
N LYS A 68 3.73 9.62 8.42
CA LYS A 68 4.43 9.57 7.13
C LYS A 68 5.06 8.20 6.87
N GLN A 69 5.76 7.62 7.85
CA GLN A 69 6.41 6.32 7.69
C GLN A 69 5.39 5.19 7.51
N ARG A 70 4.24 5.26 8.19
CA ARG A 70 3.12 4.33 8.03
C ARG A 70 2.63 4.32 6.59
N ALA A 71 2.21 5.48 6.06
CA ALA A 71 1.74 5.60 4.68
C ALA A 71 2.78 5.07 3.68
N ARG A 72 4.02 5.50 3.78
CA ARG A 72 5.10 5.05 2.91
C ARG A 72 5.30 3.53 2.93
N ARG A 73 5.15 2.90 4.10
CA ARG A 73 5.34 1.45 4.29
C ARG A 73 4.17 0.64 3.78
N VAL A 74 2.94 1.12 3.97
CA VAL A 74 1.73 0.49 3.44
C VAL A 74 1.82 0.36 1.92
N TYR A 75 2.18 1.45 1.22
CA TYR A 75 2.31 1.44 -0.25
C TYR A 75 3.66 0.94 -0.76
N GLY A 76 4.60 0.59 0.13
CA GLY A 76 5.92 0.09 -0.26
C GLY A 76 6.78 1.08 -1.05
N VAL A 77 6.57 2.39 -0.84
CA VAL A 77 7.25 3.48 -1.56
C VAL A 77 8.50 3.92 -0.79
N LEU A 78 9.60 4.23 -1.50
CA LEU A 78 10.80 4.78 -0.89
C LEU A 78 10.66 6.30 -0.65
N GLU A 79 11.46 6.84 0.28
CA GLU A 79 11.36 8.24 0.71
C GLU A 79 11.46 9.25 -0.44
N ARG A 80 12.44 9.07 -1.34
CA ARG A 80 12.62 9.98 -2.49
C ARG A 80 11.38 10.02 -3.39
N GLN A 81 10.77 8.87 -3.66
CA GLN A 81 9.56 8.79 -4.48
C GLN A 81 8.33 9.33 -3.73
N PHE A 82 8.22 9.07 -2.43
CA PHE A 82 7.13 9.57 -1.61
C PHE A 82 7.15 11.11 -1.55
N ARG A 83 8.32 11.70 -1.34
CA ARG A 83 8.51 13.15 -1.36
C ARG A 83 8.12 13.75 -2.71
N ARG A 84 8.52 13.11 -3.82
CA ARG A 84 8.09 13.55 -5.16
C ARG A 84 6.57 13.53 -5.32
N TYR A 85 5.88 12.51 -4.79
CA TYR A 85 4.42 12.48 -4.81
C TYR A 85 3.79 13.60 -3.99
N TYR A 86 4.38 13.93 -2.84
CA TYR A 86 3.96 15.08 -2.05
C TYR A 86 4.13 16.38 -2.83
N GLU A 87 5.26 16.62 -3.47
CA GLU A 87 5.51 17.79 -4.31
C GLU A 87 4.52 17.90 -5.48
N VAL A 88 4.14 16.78 -6.08
CA VAL A 88 3.10 16.73 -7.12
C VAL A 88 1.73 17.04 -6.53
N SER A 89 1.42 16.53 -5.33
CA SER A 89 0.12 16.77 -4.67
C SER A 89 -0.09 18.24 -4.29
N LEU A 90 0.99 18.97 -3.96
CA LEU A 90 0.95 20.41 -3.70
C LEU A 90 0.52 21.24 -4.94
N LYS A 91 0.88 20.76 -6.14
CA LYS A 91 0.56 21.46 -7.41
C LYS A 91 -0.86 21.18 -7.89
N ARG A 92 -1.54 20.17 -7.35
CA ARG A 92 -2.92 19.84 -7.70
C ARG A 92 -3.90 20.72 -6.95
N ARG A 93 -5.00 21.10 -7.61
CA ARG A 93 -6.12 21.81 -6.95
C ARG A 93 -6.77 20.90 -5.90
N GLY A 94 -7.24 21.46 -4.79
CA GLY A 94 -7.92 20.75 -3.72
C GLY A 94 -7.05 20.48 -2.49
N LEU A 95 -7.47 19.51 -1.67
CA LEU A 95 -6.78 19.16 -0.42
C LEU A 95 -5.51 18.36 -0.71
N THR A 96 -4.36 18.91 -0.37
CA THR A 96 -3.03 18.29 -0.60
C THR A 96 -2.95 16.88 -0.04
N GLY A 97 -3.49 16.64 1.16
CA GLY A 97 -3.48 15.33 1.79
C GLY A 97 -4.28 14.29 1.00
N LEU A 98 -5.48 14.64 0.55
CA LEU A 98 -6.31 13.77 -0.30
C LEU A 98 -5.62 13.50 -1.63
N ASN A 99 -5.11 14.56 -2.29
CA ASN A 99 -4.38 14.41 -3.55
C ASN A 99 -3.19 13.45 -3.43
N LEU A 100 -2.44 13.52 -2.30
CA LEU A 100 -1.35 12.59 -2.03
C LEU A 100 -1.84 11.14 -1.91
N LEU A 101 -2.92 10.90 -1.16
CA LEU A 101 -3.50 9.58 -1.00
C LEU A 101 -4.04 9.05 -2.33
N GLN A 102 -4.71 9.87 -3.13
CA GLN A 102 -5.17 9.51 -4.48
C GLN A 102 -4.01 9.11 -5.41
N ILE A 103 -2.89 9.85 -5.39
CA ILE A 103 -1.70 9.47 -6.14
C ILE A 103 -1.16 8.10 -5.69
N LEU A 104 -1.17 7.81 -4.39
CA LEU A 104 -0.71 6.53 -3.87
C LEU A 104 -1.67 5.38 -4.22
N GLU A 105 -2.97 5.63 -4.19
CA GLU A 105 -4.00 4.63 -4.57
C GLU A 105 -4.02 4.38 -6.09
N SER A 106 -3.83 5.40 -6.93
CA SER A 106 -3.83 5.29 -8.40
C SER A 106 -2.60 4.55 -8.97
N ARG A 107 -1.65 4.12 -8.16
CA ARG A 107 -0.49 3.36 -8.64
C ARG A 107 -0.90 1.98 -9.13
N LEU A 108 -0.36 1.56 -10.26
CA LEU A 108 -0.69 0.27 -10.86
C LEU A 108 -0.49 -0.93 -9.89
N ASP A 109 0.63 -0.94 -9.12
CA ASP A 109 0.87 -1.99 -8.13
C ASP A 109 -0.20 -2.02 -7.03
N ASN A 110 -0.71 -0.87 -6.62
CA ASN A 110 -1.76 -0.78 -5.63
C ASN A 110 -3.15 -1.12 -6.22
N VAL A 111 -3.47 -0.64 -7.41
CA VAL A 111 -4.74 -0.95 -8.08
C VAL A 111 -4.89 -2.46 -8.31
N ILE A 112 -3.85 -3.15 -8.77
CA ILE A 112 -3.83 -4.62 -8.92
C ILE A 112 -4.09 -5.32 -7.57
N TYR A 113 -3.53 -4.81 -6.48
CA TYR A 113 -3.81 -5.33 -5.15
C TYR A 113 -5.26 -5.05 -4.73
N ARG A 114 -5.81 -3.87 -4.99
CA ARG A 114 -7.20 -3.50 -4.68
C ARG A 114 -8.22 -4.30 -5.51
N LEU A 115 -7.89 -4.57 -6.76
CA LEU A 115 -8.67 -5.48 -7.63
C LEU A 115 -8.64 -6.95 -7.17
N GLY A 116 -7.78 -7.29 -6.19
CA GLY A 116 -7.66 -8.67 -5.70
C GLY A 116 -6.83 -9.59 -6.61
N PHE A 117 -6.17 -9.08 -7.63
CA PHE A 117 -5.29 -9.86 -8.51
C PHE A 117 -3.96 -10.25 -7.87
N ALA A 118 -3.69 -9.76 -6.67
CA ALA A 118 -2.51 -10.14 -5.89
C ALA A 118 -2.82 -10.17 -4.39
N SER A 119 -2.19 -11.08 -3.65
CA SER A 119 -2.41 -11.24 -2.21
C SER A 119 -1.80 -10.09 -1.37
N SER A 120 -0.85 -9.37 -1.92
CA SER A 120 -0.22 -8.22 -1.28
C SER A 120 0.31 -7.21 -2.31
N ARG A 121 0.48 -5.95 -1.89
CA ARG A 121 1.10 -4.92 -2.73
C ARG A 121 2.50 -5.29 -3.22
N ALA A 122 3.26 -6.03 -2.39
CA ALA A 122 4.59 -6.52 -2.77
C ALA A 122 4.53 -7.56 -3.89
N GLN A 123 3.54 -8.45 -3.86
CA GLN A 123 3.29 -9.44 -4.91
C GLN A 123 2.76 -8.75 -6.18
N ALA A 124 1.79 -7.84 -6.06
CA ALA A 124 1.30 -7.04 -7.17
C ALA A 124 2.46 -6.37 -7.92
N ARG A 125 3.36 -5.73 -7.17
CA ARG A 125 4.54 -5.09 -7.73
C ARG A 125 5.44 -6.07 -8.48
N LEU A 126 5.64 -7.29 -7.96
CA LEU A 126 6.43 -8.33 -8.61
C LEU A 126 5.79 -8.77 -9.91
N LEU A 127 4.49 -9.07 -9.89
CA LEU A 127 3.72 -9.49 -11.07
C LEU A 127 3.74 -8.42 -12.17
N VAL A 128 3.59 -7.14 -11.82
CA VAL A 128 3.74 -6.04 -12.80
C VAL A 128 5.14 -6.01 -13.39
N THR A 129 6.17 -6.07 -12.54
CA THR A 129 7.58 -6.02 -13.02
C THR A 129 7.90 -7.17 -13.96
N HIS A 130 7.26 -8.31 -13.78
CA HIS A 130 7.38 -9.47 -14.70
C HIS A 130 6.54 -9.31 -15.98
N GLY A 131 5.72 -8.25 -16.10
CA GLY A 131 4.95 -7.92 -17.29
C GLY A 131 3.75 -8.85 -17.52
N HIS A 132 3.09 -9.27 -16.43
CA HIS A 132 1.88 -10.09 -16.50
C HIS A 132 0.61 -9.29 -16.77
N PHE A 133 0.68 -7.96 -16.76
CA PHE A 133 -0.48 -7.08 -16.95
C PHE A 133 -0.35 -6.20 -18.20
N THR A 134 -1.50 -5.85 -18.74
CA THR A 134 -1.66 -4.81 -19.75
C THR A 134 -2.51 -3.68 -19.20
N VAL A 135 -2.25 -2.47 -19.66
CA VAL A 135 -3.07 -1.27 -19.40
C VAL A 135 -3.51 -0.74 -20.75
N ASN A 136 -4.82 -0.65 -20.98
CA ASN A 136 -5.42 -0.26 -22.27
C ASN A 136 -4.82 -1.06 -23.45
N GLY A 137 -4.72 -2.38 -23.28
CA GLY A 137 -4.17 -3.31 -24.26
C GLY A 137 -2.64 -3.31 -24.38
N ARG A 138 -1.91 -2.37 -23.76
CA ARG A 138 -0.45 -2.28 -23.83
C ARG A 138 0.22 -2.95 -22.64
N ARG A 139 1.19 -3.81 -22.90
CA ARG A 139 2.01 -4.43 -21.85
C ARG A 139 2.70 -3.38 -21.00
N THR A 140 2.64 -3.52 -19.70
CA THR A 140 3.23 -2.59 -18.74
C THR A 140 4.02 -3.35 -17.69
N ASP A 141 5.26 -2.91 -17.42
CA ASP A 141 6.16 -3.44 -16.40
C ASP A 141 6.54 -2.40 -15.34
N VAL A 142 5.87 -1.24 -15.35
CA VAL A 142 6.13 -0.09 -14.45
C VAL A 142 5.11 -0.04 -13.31
N PRO A 143 5.40 -0.57 -12.11
CA PRO A 143 4.47 -0.60 -10.98
C PRO A 143 4.06 0.79 -10.46
N SER A 144 4.87 1.80 -10.72
CA SER A 144 4.61 3.19 -10.30
C SER A 144 3.80 4.00 -11.32
N MET A 145 3.34 3.39 -12.40
CA MET A 145 2.44 4.02 -13.36
C MET A 145 1.19 4.50 -12.62
N LEU A 146 0.80 5.74 -12.87
CA LEU A 146 -0.43 6.31 -12.31
C LEU A 146 -1.56 6.09 -13.30
N LEU A 147 -2.59 5.42 -12.84
CA LEU A 147 -3.80 5.15 -13.62
C LEU A 147 -4.76 6.32 -13.51
N LYS A 148 -5.56 6.50 -14.55
CA LYS A 148 -6.60 7.52 -14.67
C LYS A 148 -7.98 6.87 -14.74
N ASP A 149 -8.99 7.69 -14.64
CA ASP A 149 -10.38 7.27 -14.83
C ASP A 149 -10.55 6.70 -16.24
N GLY A 150 -11.23 5.57 -16.35
CA GLY A 150 -11.43 4.83 -17.58
C GLY A 150 -10.30 3.86 -17.97
N ASP A 151 -9.16 3.87 -17.28
CA ASP A 151 -8.09 2.92 -17.60
C ASP A 151 -8.50 1.48 -17.31
N GLU A 152 -8.30 0.61 -18.29
CA GLU A 152 -8.54 -0.82 -18.21
C GLU A 152 -7.25 -1.58 -17.91
N ILE A 153 -7.29 -2.44 -16.91
CA ILE A 153 -6.17 -3.32 -16.52
C ILE A 153 -6.58 -4.75 -16.79
N ALA A 154 -5.84 -5.46 -17.62
CA ALA A 154 -6.10 -6.87 -17.91
C ALA A 154 -4.89 -7.75 -17.64
N ILE A 155 -5.15 -9.01 -17.28
CA ILE A 155 -4.10 -10.04 -17.23
C ILE A 155 -3.79 -10.46 -18.66
N ARG A 156 -2.50 -10.40 -19.03
CA ARG A 156 -2.00 -10.76 -20.36
C ARG A 156 -2.37 -12.21 -20.70
N GLU A 157 -2.83 -12.46 -21.91
CA GLU A 157 -3.29 -13.78 -22.36
C GLU A 157 -2.28 -14.90 -22.09
N GLY A 158 -1.02 -14.71 -22.47
CA GLY A 158 0.03 -15.69 -22.20
C GLY A 158 0.34 -15.95 -20.72
N SER A 159 -0.20 -15.12 -19.81
CA SER A 159 -0.06 -15.28 -18.36
C SER A 159 -1.24 -16.01 -17.73
N ARG A 160 -2.40 -16.04 -18.38
CA ARG A 160 -3.64 -16.67 -17.85
C ARG A 160 -3.49 -18.17 -17.61
N SER A 161 -2.61 -18.82 -18.38
CA SER A 161 -2.32 -20.28 -18.24
C SER A 161 -1.47 -20.62 -17.01
N LEU A 162 -0.83 -19.65 -16.36
CA LEU A 162 -0.01 -19.88 -15.18
C LEU A 162 -0.86 -20.36 -13.99
N PRO A 163 -0.37 -21.29 -13.15
CA PRO A 163 -1.13 -21.84 -12.02
C PRO A 163 -1.67 -20.74 -11.10
N TYR A 164 -0.89 -19.72 -10.82
CA TYR A 164 -1.29 -18.59 -9.98
C TYR A 164 -2.56 -17.89 -10.48
N PHE A 165 -2.67 -17.65 -11.79
CA PHE A 165 -3.85 -16.96 -12.36
C PHE A 165 -5.04 -17.89 -12.55
N LYS A 166 -4.83 -19.19 -12.67
CA LYS A 166 -5.92 -20.18 -12.67
C LYS A 166 -6.63 -20.30 -11.33
N GLU A 167 -5.89 -20.10 -10.23
CA GLU A 167 -6.44 -20.11 -8.87
C GLU A 167 -6.93 -18.74 -8.41
N LEU A 168 -6.91 -17.73 -9.28
CA LEU A 168 -7.24 -16.35 -8.93
C LEU A 168 -8.67 -16.20 -8.39
N ASP A 169 -9.62 -16.96 -8.96
CA ASP A 169 -11.04 -16.90 -8.57
C ASP A 169 -11.21 -17.13 -7.07
N THR A 170 -10.52 -18.14 -6.52
CA THR A 170 -10.60 -18.47 -5.08
C THR A 170 -10.06 -17.38 -4.18
N PHE A 171 -9.02 -16.66 -4.61
CA PHE A 171 -8.44 -15.55 -3.84
C PHE A 171 -9.23 -14.26 -4.00
N ALA A 172 -9.72 -14.02 -5.20
CA ALA A 172 -10.39 -12.78 -5.52
C ALA A 172 -11.79 -12.69 -4.90
N GLU A 173 -12.54 -13.79 -4.84
CA GLU A 173 -13.89 -13.84 -4.25
C GLU A 173 -13.91 -13.41 -2.78
N SER A 174 -12.87 -13.77 -2.02
CA SER A 174 -12.77 -13.42 -0.60
C SER A 174 -12.44 -11.94 -0.34
N ARG A 175 -12.20 -11.14 -1.38
CA ARG A 175 -11.78 -9.74 -1.26
C ARG A 175 -12.81 -8.78 -1.82
N THR A 176 -13.20 -7.84 -0.99
CA THR A 176 -14.07 -6.73 -1.40
C THR A 176 -13.29 -5.77 -2.29
N THR A 177 -13.82 -5.50 -3.48
CA THR A 177 -13.30 -4.46 -4.38
C THR A 177 -13.90 -3.13 -3.97
N PRO A 178 -13.11 -2.05 -3.84
CA PRO A 178 -13.65 -0.71 -3.57
C PRO A 178 -14.53 -0.21 -4.72
N GLU A 179 -15.51 0.64 -4.44
CA GLU A 179 -16.49 1.15 -5.43
C GLU A 179 -15.87 1.95 -6.58
N TRP A 180 -14.71 2.57 -6.37
CA TRP A 180 -14.00 3.30 -7.42
C TRP A 180 -13.33 2.41 -8.47
N LEU A 181 -13.35 1.06 -8.26
CA LEU A 181 -12.85 0.04 -9.19
C LEU A 181 -13.97 -0.91 -9.56
N ASN A 182 -14.03 -1.30 -10.81
CA ASN A 182 -14.85 -2.40 -11.28
C ASN A 182 -13.97 -3.59 -11.65
N ARG A 183 -14.38 -4.80 -11.28
CA ARG A 183 -13.63 -6.04 -11.52
C ARG A 183 -14.51 -7.11 -12.14
N ASP A 184 -14.06 -7.64 -13.26
CA ASP A 184 -14.59 -8.88 -13.85
C ASP A 184 -13.55 -10.00 -13.68
N ILE A 185 -13.81 -10.90 -12.73
CA ILE A 185 -12.87 -12.00 -12.41
C ILE A 185 -12.80 -12.98 -13.59
N LYS A 186 -13.93 -13.31 -14.22
CA LYS A 186 -14.01 -14.28 -15.32
C LYS A 186 -13.21 -13.83 -16.54
N LYS A 187 -13.31 -12.54 -16.87
CA LYS A 187 -12.52 -11.93 -17.94
C LYS A 187 -11.09 -11.61 -17.53
N MET A 188 -10.80 -11.64 -16.22
CA MET A 188 -9.51 -11.21 -15.63
C MET A 188 -9.17 -9.76 -15.99
N VAL A 189 -10.18 -8.88 -15.89
CA VAL A 189 -10.10 -7.46 -16.24
C VAL A 189 -10.57 -6.62 -15.05
N GLY A 190 -9.98 -5.46 -14.89
CA GLY A 190 -10.40 -4.44 -13.94
C GLY A 190 -10.39 -3.07 -14.61
N VAL A 191 -11.32 -2.19 -14.22
CA VAL A 191 -11.45 -0.84 -14.75
C VAL A 191 -11.45 0.17 -13.60
N VAL A 192 -10.75 1.27 -13.78
CA VAL A 192 -10.79 2.41 -12.88
C VAL A 192 -11.99 3.28 -13.27
N GLN A 193 -13.02 3.34 -12.42
CA GLN A 193 -14.22 4.12 -12.71
C GLN A 193 -14.06 5.60 -12.40
N ARG A 194 -13.41 5.91 -11.28
CA ARG A 194 -13.13 7.26 -10.79
C ARG A 194 -11.92 7.27 -9.85
N LEU A 195 -11.46 8.41 -9.44
CA LEU A 195 -10.48 8.51 -8.36
C LEU A 195 -11.14 8.17 -7.00
N PRO A 196 -10.41 7.53 -6.06
CA PRO A 196 -10.97 7.18 -4.77
C PRO A 196 -11.30 8.41 -3.92
N GLU A 197 -12.40 8.33 -3.18
CA GLU A 197 -12.75 9.29 -2.13
C GLU A 197 -12.03 8.96 -0.83
N ARG A 198 -11.99 9.91 0.12
CA ARG A 198 -11.29 9.72 1.41
C ARG A 198 -11.82 8.52 2.19
N ILE A 199 -13.12 8.27 2.14
CA ILE A 199 -13.80 7.17 2.86
C ILE A 199 -13.36 5.79 2.36
N GLU A 200 -13.03 5.67 1.08
CA GLU A 200 -12.62 4.42 0.42
C GLU A 200 -11.13 4.09 0.66
N ILE A 201 -10.37 5.05 1.17
CA ILE A 201 -8.96 4.89 1.50
C ILE A 201 -8.83 4.45 2.96
N ASP A 202 -7.78 3.69 3.26
CA ASP A 202 -7.52 3.18 4.61
C ASP A 202 -7.60 4.30 5.67
N GLY A 203 -8.57 4.17 6.59
CA GLY A 203 -8.84 5.13 7.66
C GLY A 203 -7.70 5.28 8.68
N SER A 204 -6.79 4.30 8.76
CA SER A 204 -5.62 4.36 9.65
C SER A 204 -4.58 5.40 9.21
N LEU A 205 -4.66 5.87 7.94
CA LEU A 205 -3.75 6.86 7.40
C LEU A 205 -4.25 8.28 7.75
N ASN A 206 -3.43 9.05 8.44
CA ASN A 206 -3.70 10.45 8.73
C ASN A 206 -2.85 11.33 7.81
N GLU A 207 -3.49 11.83 6.75
CA GLU A 207 -2.86 12.68 5.74
C GLU A 207 -2.49 14.07 6.26
N GLN A 208 -3.23 14.59 7.23
CA GLN A 208 -2.96 15.90 7.80
C GLN A 208 -1.59 15.91 8.49
N LEU A 209 -1.29 14.91 9.32
CA LEU A 209 0.02 14.78 9.96
C LEU A 209 1.16 14.61 8.94
N ILE A 210 0.87 14.00 7.77
CA ILE A 210 1.86 13.86 6.70
C ILE A 210 2.15 15.23 6.05
N VAL A 211 1.11 16.00 5.77
CA VAL A 211 1.24 17.37 5.24
C VAL A 211 2.01 18.25 6.20
N GLU A 212 1.66 18.23 7.50
CA GLU A 212 2.37 18.97 8.55
C GLU A 212 3.86 18.59 8.63
N TYR A 213 4.18 17.29 8.49
CA TYR A 213 5.58 16.82 8.50
C TYR A 213 6.41 17.45 7.39
N TYR A 214 5.86 17.59 6.19
CA TYR A 214 6.58 18.14 5.04
C TYR A 214 6.52 19.68 4.96
N SER A 215 5.50 20.31 5.53
CA SER A 215 5.40 21.78 5.56
C SER A 215 6.44 22.45 6.48
N ARG A 216 6.99 21.72 7.44
CA ARG A 216 8.04 22.20 8.35
C ARG A 216 9.47 22.07 7.77
N ARG A 217 9.62 21.62 6.52
CA ARG A 217 10.92 21.35 5.87
C ARG A 217 11.04 22.17 4.56
#